data_30474fb31ff57148a3f74d0f7793aa88
#
_entry.id   30474fb31ff57148a3f74d0f7793aa88
#
_cell.length_a   1.000
_cell.length_b   1.000
_cell.length_c   1.000
_cell.angle_alpha   90.00
_cell.angle_beta   90.00
_cell.angle_gamma   90.00
#
_symmetry.space_group_name_H-M   'P 1'
#
loop_
_entity.id
_entity.type
_entity.pdbx_description
1 polymer ?
#
loop_
_entity_poly.entity_id
_entity_poly.type
_entity_poly.pdbx_seq_one_letter_code
_entity_poly.pdbx_strand_id
1 'polypeptide(L)'
;MGLSYPSYMWHRSRPVLRKSYRTIALDNRGVGQSDVPPGVYSIALMASDAAAVLDAAGTQSAHVFGASMGGMIAQEFALQYPHRVRSLILGSTAAGGPHAVLAQPEALEALVRRDVTPEQSKEAIIPFLYDPATPRERIDEDMVIRMKWYPTPQGYMGQLQGIFGWEASSRLAQITAPTLVIHGQSDRLVPPTNARLIAEQIPNAKLVLIPHAGHIFATDQPAAAHRAILEFLAVQQPRAQTQV
;
A
#
# COMPACT_ATOMS: atom_id res chain seq x y z
N MET A 1 -4.83 -0.33 -1.68
CA MET A 1 -4.35 1.07 -1.52
C MET A 1 -4.30 1.45 -0.04
N GLY A 2 -3.69 2.60 0.28
CA GLY A 2 -3.58 3.13 1.63
C GLY A 2 -4.89 3.67 2.21
N LEU A 3 -4.80 4.24 3.42
CA LEU A 3 -5.91 4.87 4.14
C LEU A 3 -6.59 5.92 3.27
N SER A 4 -7.90 5.85 3.14
CA SER A 4 -8.73 6.78 2.37
C SER A 4 -8.53 6.80 0.85
N TYR A 5 -7.69 5.94 0.30
CA TYR A 5 -7.41 5.92 -1.13
C TYR A 5 -8.20 4.83 -1.86
N PRO A 6 -8.94 5.20 -2.93
CA PRO A 6 -9.63 4.24 -3.78
C PRO A 6 -8.68 3.47 -4.69
N SER A 7 -9.15 2.38 -5.28
CA SER A 7 -8.41 1.59 -6.26
C SER A 7 -8.00 2.38 -7.52
N TYR A 8 -8.69 3.46 -7.81
CA TYR A 8 -8.33 4.39 -8.90
C TYR A 8 -6.95 5.04 -8.71
N MET A 9 -6.43 5.11 -7.48
CA MET A 9 -5.06 5.58 -7.23
C MET A 9 -3.96 4.68 -7.80
N TRP A 10 -4.30 3.50 -8.29
CA TRP A 10 -3.39 2.69 -9.10
C TRP A 10 -3.28 3.17 -10.57
N HIS A 11 -3.83 4.35 -10.92
CA HIS A 11 -3.91 4.86 -12.30
C HIS A 11 -2.55 4.97 -13.00
N ARG A 12 -1.45 5.18 -12.26
CA ARG A 12 -0.08 5.22 -12.83
C ARG A 12 0.54 3.83 -12.96
N SER A 13 0.26 2.94 -12.01
CA SER A 13 0.88 1.61 -11.98
C SER A 13 0.10 0.57 -12.78
N ARG A 14 -1.23 0.61 -12.72
CA ARG A 14 -2.09 -0.38 -13.38
C ARG A 14 -1.93 -0.44 -14.90
N PRO A 15 -1.84 0.68 -15.67
CA PRO A 15 -1.59 0.64 -17.10
C PRO A 15 -0.25 0.00 -17.47
N VAL A 16 0.76 0.12 -16.62
CA VAL A 16 2.08 -0.49 -16.81
C VAL A 16 2.00 -1.99 -16.54
N LEU A 17 1.46 -2.39 -15.39
CA LEU A 17 1.38 -3.78 -14.97
C LEU A 17 0.46 -4.62 -15.87
N ARG A 18 -0.66 -4.07 -16.33
CA ARG A 18 -1.62 -4.78 -17.21
C ARG A 18 -1.07 -5.19 -18.57
N LYS A 19 0.09 -4.68 -18.96
CA LYS A 19 0.76 -5.11 -20.21
C LYS A 19 1.24 -6.57 -20.13
N SER A 20 1.53 -7.05 -18.90
CA SER A 20 2.09 -8.40 -18.68
C SER A 20 1.29 -9.24 -17.67
N TYR A 21 0.34 -8.64 -16.95
CA TYR A 21 -0.42 -9.30 -15.90
C TYR A 21 -1.91 -8.96 -15.98
N ARG A 22 -2.78 -9.94 -15.67
CA ARG A 22 -4.16 -9.65 -15.29
C ARG A 22 -4.13 -8.92 -13.96
N THR A 23 -4.68 -7.70 -13.89
CA THR A 23 -4.66 -6.88 -12.68
C THR A 23 -6.04 -6.83 -12.03
N ILE A 24 -6.10 -7.11 -10.74
CA ILE A 24 -7.29 -6.97 -9.89
C ILE A 24 -6.96 -5.85 -8.90
N ALA A 25 -7.81 -4.84 -8.81
CA ALA A 25 -7.70 -3.75 -7.85
C ALA A 25 -9.03 -3.62 -7.13
N LEU A 26 -8.98 -3.53 -5.80
CA LEU A 26 -10.17 -3.40 -4.95
C LEU A 26 -10.15 -2.07 -4.21
N ASP A 27 -11.33 -1.54 -3.95
CA ASP A 27 -11.55 -0.53 -2.93
C ASP A 27 -11.69 -1.25 -1.58
N ASN A 28 -10.86 -0.89 -0.60
CA ASN A 28 -11.06 -1.41 0.75
C ASN A 28 -12.41 -0.93 1.30
N ARG A 29 -13.03 -1.72 2.21
CA ARG A 29 -14.25 -1.28 2.88
C ARG A 29 -14.10 0.15 3.42
N GLY A 30 -15.14 0.96 3.29
CA GLY A 30 -15.18 2.33 3.76
C GLY A 30 -14.66 3.38 2.77
N VAL A 31 -14.21 3.01 1.55
CA VAL A 31 -13.74 3.95 0.53
C VAL A 31 -14.19 3.54 -0.87
N GLY A 32 -14.21 4.50 -1.79
CA GLY A 32 -14.50 4.27 -3.20
C GLY A 32 -15.92 3.77 -3.43
N GLN A 33 -16.06 2.64 -4.11
CA GLN A 33 -17.34 2.01 -4.45
C GLN A 33 -17.71 0.86 -3.48
N SER A 34 -16.84 0.56 -2.50
CA SER A 34 -17.11 -0.46 -1.51
C SER A 34 -18.03 0.05 -0.41
N ASP A 35 -18.76 -0.87 0.22
CA ASP A 35 -19.66 -0.59 1.32
C ASP A 35 -18.95 0.06 2.50
N VAL A 36 -19.71 0.82 3.30
CA VAL A 36 -19.29 1.49 4.53
C VAL A 36 -20.04 0.87 5.73
N PRO A 37 -19.74 -0.39 6.10
CA PRO A 37 -20.38 -1.02 7.24
C PRO A 37 -20.00 -0.31 8.55
N PRO A 38 -20.82 -0.39 9.61
CA PRO A 38 -20.49 0.18 10.90
C PRO A 38 -19.34 -0.57 11.58
N GLY A 39 -18.56 0.14 12.41
CA GLY A 39 -17.52 -0.43 13.29
C GLY A 39 -16.10 -0.23 12.80
N VAL A 40 -15.17 -0.91 13.48
CA VAL A 40 -13.73 -0.90 13.19
C VAL A 40 -13.42 -1.86 12.05
N TYR A 41 -12.60 -1.41 11.10
CA TYR A 41 -12.15 -2.27 10.00
C TYR A 41 -10.74 -2.79 10.32
N SER A 42 -10.66 -3.90 11.06
CA SER A 42 -9.35 -4.47 11.37
C SER A 42 -8.58 -4.84 10.09
N ILE A 43 -7.26 -4.77 10.14
CA ILE A 43 -6.41 -5.19 9.01
C ILE A 43 -6.67 -6.65 8.64
N ALA A 44 -6.92 -7.52 9.64
CA ALA A 44 -7.27 -8.92 9.43
C ALA A 44 -8.59 -9.07 8.65
N LEU A 45 -9.61 -8.25 8.96
CA LEU A 45 -10.88 -8.25 8.25
C LEU A 45 -10.71 -7.77 6.79
N MET A 46 -9.90 -6.72 6.56
CA MET A 46 -9.62 -6.24 5.21
C MET A 46 -8.76 -7.24 4.39
N ALA A 47 -7.92 -8.03 5.04
CA ALA A 47 -7.23 -9.14 4.41
C ALA A 47 -8.19 -10.24 3.96
N SER A 48 -9.22 -10.56 4.76
CA SER A 48 -10.26 -11.52 4.35
C SER A 48 -11.13 -10.99 3.20
N ASP A 49 -11.39 -9.67 3.13
CA ASP A 49 -12.05 -9.07 1.97
C ASP A 49 -11.24 -9.28 0.68
N ALA A 50 -9.92 -9.10 0.76
CA ALA A 50 -9.03 -9.35 -0.39
C ALA A 50 -9.07 -10.82 -0.83
N ALA A 51 -9.17 -11.77 0.11
CA ALA A 51 -9.34 -13.19 -0.20
C ALA A 51 -10.68 -13.44 -0.93
N ALA A 52 -11.77 -12.86 -0.43
CA ALA A 52 -13.08 -12.98 -1.07
C ALA A 52 -13.11 -12.38 -2.48
N VAL A 53 -12.39 -11.27 -2.72
CA VAL A 53 -12.24 -10.69 -4.06
C VAL A 53 -11.48 -11.63 -5.00
N LEU A 54 -10.44 -12.30 -4.54
CA LEU A 54 -9.73 -13.32 -5.34
C LEU A 54 -10.66 -14.49 -5.68
N ASP A 55 -11.48 -14.94 -4.73
CA ASP A 55 -12.44 -16.04 -4.96
C ASP A 55 -13.49 -15.63 -5.99
N ALA A 56 -14.08 -14.44 -5.86
CA ALA A 56 -15.04 -13.90 -6.81
C ALA A 56 -14.42 -13.71 -8.21
N ALA A 57 -13.12 -13.44 -8.29
CA ALA A 57 -12.38 -13.32 -9.55
C ALA A 57 -11.92 -14.68 -10.13
N GLY A 58 -12.23 -15.81 -9.49
CA GLY A 58 -11.79 -17.14 -9.90
C GLY A 58 -10.27 -17.31 -9.86
N THR A 59 -9.59 -16.65 -8.91
CA THR A 59 -8.13 -16.61 -8.85
C THR A 59 -7.63 -17.31 -7.59
N GLN A 60 -6.96 -18.45 -7.75
CA GLN A 60 -6.45 -19.23 -6.62
C GLN A 60 -5.27 -18.55 -5.91
N SER A 61 -4.34 -17.97 -6.66
CA SER A 61 -3.18 -17.26 -6.10
C SER A 61 -2.76 -16.09 -6.98
N ALA A 62 -2.15 -15.07 -6.37
CA ALA A 62 -1.75 -13.84 -7.06
C ALA A 62 -0.40 -13.31 -6.57
N HIS A 63 0.23 -12.45 -7.37
CA HIS A 63 1.20 -11.49 -6.87
C HIS A 63 0.41 -10.39 -6.14
N VAL A 64 0.73 -10.15 -4.87
CA VAL A 64 -0.01 -9.22 -4.02
C VAL A 64 0.79 -7.93 -3.86
N PHE A 65 0.19 -6.79 -4.19
CA PHE A 65 0.83 -5.49 -4.00
C PHE A 65 -0.04 -4.61 -3.10
N GLY A 66 0.51 -4.23 -1.95
CA GLY A 66 -0.11 -3.32 -0.99
C GLY A 66 0.77 -2.09 -0.73
N ALA A 67 0.16 -0.90 -0.62
CA ALA A 67 0.84 0.35 -0.28
C ALA A 67 0.25 0.96 0.99
N SER A 68 1.08 1.46 1.91
CA SER A 68 0.68 2.07 3.17
C SER A 68 -0.19 1.12 4.01
N MET A 69 -1.40 1.50 4.42
CA MET A 69 -2.37 0.59 5.03
C MET A 69 -2.60 -0.67 4.17
N GLY A 70 -2.63 -0.53 2.84
CA GLY A 70 -2.69 -1.68 1.94
C GLY A 70 -1.49 -2.62 2.05
N GLY A 71 -0.33 -2.11 2.44
CA GLY A 71 0.85 -2.93 2.77
C GLY A 71 0.67 -3.70 4.09
N MET A 72 0.00 -3.13 5.09
CA MET A 72 -0.39 -3.84 6.30
C MET A 72 -1.38 -4.96 5.98
N ILE A 73 -2.38 -4.67 5.15
CA ILE A 73 -3.36 -5.66 4.66
C ILE A 73 -2.64 -6.79 3.89
N ALA A 74 -1.67 -6.45 3.04
CA ALA A 74 -0.92 -7.43 2.27
C ALA A 74 -0.02 -8.32 3.14
N GLN A 75 0.59 -7.78 4.19
CA GLN A 75 1.33 -8.56 5.20
C GLN A 75 0.38 -9.52 5.92
N GLU A 76 -0.75 -9.03 6.42
CA GLU A 76 -1.73 -9.87 7.10
C GLU A 76 -2.33 -10.94 6.17
N PHE A 77 -2.58 -10.57 4.90
CA PHE A 77 -3.01 -11.53 3.88
C PHE A 77 -1.99 -12.65 3.66
N ALA A 78 -0.70 -12.32 3.61
CA ALA A 78 0.36 -13.30 3.44
C ALA A 78 0.50 -14.22 4.66
N LEU A 79 0.22 -13.74 5.86
CA LEU A 79 0.22 -14.52 7.09
C LEU A 79 -1.00 -15.45 7.19
N GLN A 80 -2.20 -14.97 6.83
CA GLN A 80 -3.44 -15.74 6.93
C GLN A 80 -3.63 -16.71 5.76
N TYR A 81 -3.18 -16.33 4.55
CA TYR A 81 -3.42 -17.07 3.31
C TYR A 81 -2.13 -17.31 2.51
N PRO A 82 -1.09 -17.94 3.11
CA PRO A 82 0.24 -18.05 2.48
C PRO A 82 0.21 -18.72 1.09
N HIS A 83 -0.65 -19.72 0.89
CA HIS A 83 -0.78 -20.39 -0.43
C HIS A 83 -1.49 -19.56 -1.49
N ARG A 84 -2.09 -18.42 -1.11
CA ARG A 84 -2.74 -17.48 -2.03
C ARG A 84 -1.74 -16.44 -2.57
N VAL A 85 -0.50 -16.39 -2.04
CA VAL A 85 0.51 -15.38 -2.37
C VAL A 85 1.63 -16.00 -3.20
N ARG A 86 1.73 -15.63 -4.48
CA ARG A 86 2.84 -16.01 -5.36
C ARG A 86 4.09 -15.19 -5.10
N SER A 87 3.93 -13.90 -4.86
CA SER A 87 4.93 -12.98 -4.33
C SER A 87 4.26 -11.77 -3.70
N LEU A 88 4.98 -11.05 -2.85
CA LEU A 88 4.48 -9.94 -2.08
C LEU A 88 5.26 -8.66 -2.42
N ILE A 89 4.55 -7.54 -2.62
CA ILE A 89 5.15 -6.22 -2.82
C ILE A 89 4.57 -5.30 -1.75
N LEU A 90 5.44 -4.75 -0.90
CA LEU A 90 5.11 -3.89 0.22
C LEU A 90 5.65 -2.48 -0.05
N GLY A 91 4.76 -1.54 -0.37
CA GLY A 91 5.11 -0.16 -0.69
C GLY A 91 4.81 0.80 0.46
N SER A 92 5.76 1.65 0.85
CA SER A 92 5.57 2.75 1.82
C SER A 92 4.75 2.35 3.04
N THR A 93 5.13 1.25 3.70
CA THR A 93 4.35 0.64 4.79
C THR A 93 5.21 0.36 6.02
N ALA A 94 4.56 0.02 7.11
CA ALA A 94 5.15 -0.43 8.36
C ALA A 94 4.55 -1.77 8.80
N ALA A 95 5.19 -2.45 9.74
CA ALA A 95 4.68 -3.69 10.35
C ALA A 95 3.90 -3.45 11.66
N GLY A 96 3.79 -2.19 12.09
CA GLY A 96 3.26 -1.88 13.42
C GLY A 96 4.14 -2.37 14.56
N GLY A 97 3.58 -2.39 15.76
CA GLY A 97 4.29 -2.87 16.95
C GLY A 97 5.30 -1.88 17.54
N PRO A 98 6.02 -2.31 18.62
CA PRO A 98 6.82 -1.40 19.43
C PRO A 98 8.08 -0.86 18.74
N HIS A 99 8.51 -1.50 17.66
CA HIS A 99 9.69 -1.08 16.89
C HIS A 99 9.36 -0.23 15.67
N ALA A 100 8.06 -0.02 15.37
CA ALA A 100 7.66 0.82 14.26
C ALA A 100 8.05 2.28 14.52
N VAL A 101 8.66 2.90 13.51
CA VAL A 101 9.00 4.32 13.55
C VAL A 101 7.77 5.11 13.12
N LEU A 102 7.24 5.88 14.05
CA LEU A 102 6.07 6.73 13.78
C LEU A 102 6.43 7.95 12.93
N ALA A 103 5.43 8.47 12.24
CA ALA A 103 5.52 9.77 11.59
C ALA A 103 5.81 10.88 12.60
N GLN A 104 6.33 12.00 12.12
CA GLN A 104 6.45 13.21 12.94
C GLN A 104 5.07 13.68 13.43
N PRO A 105 4.98 14.35 14.59
CA PRO A 105 3.71 14.78 15.16
C PRO A 105 2.83 15.57 14.18
N GLU A 106 3.41 16.44 13.38
CA GLU A 106 2.71 17.27 12.39
C GLU A 106 2.06 16.43 11.28
N ALA A 107 2.72 15.34 10.87
CA ALA A 107 2.17 14.42 9.89
C ALA A 107 1.00 13.62 10.48
N LEU A 108 1.11 13.19 11.76
CA LEU A 108 0.02 12.53 12.47
C LEU A 108 -1.15 13.47 12.69
N GLU A 109 -0.91 14.73 13.06
CA GLU A 109 -1.95 15.74 13.19
C GLU A 109 -2.69 15.94 11.86
N ALA A 110 -1.96 16.15 10.76
CA ALA A 110 -2.56 16.28 9.43
C ALA A 110 -3.41 15.06 9.03
N LEU A 111 -3.04 13.86 9.50
CA LEU A 111 -3.77 12.63 9.24
C LEU A 111 -5.07 12.51 10.05
N VAL A 112 -5.06 12.93 11.34
CA VAL A 112 -6.19 12.71 12.27
C VAL A 112 -7.11 13.90 12.41
N ARG A 113 -6.70 15.10 11.99
CA ARG A 113 -7.45 16.33 12.14
C ARG A 113 -8.77 16.29 11.38
N ARG A 114 -9.89 16.72 12.02
CA ARG A 114 -11.26 16.66 11.48
C ARG A 114 -12.03 17.97 11.59
N ASP A 115 -11.45 18.98 12.20
CA ASP A 115 -12.00 20.33 12.39
C ASP A 115 -11.73 21.27 11.20
N VAL A 116 -11.37 20.71 10.05
CA VAL A 116 -11.00 21.41 8.83
C VAL A 116 -11.81 20.91 7.63
N THR A 117 -11.88 21.73 6.58
CA THR A 117 -12.53 21.29 5.33
C THR A 117 -11.71 20.19 4.63
N PRO A 118 -12.34 19.39 3.73
CA PRO A 118 -11.61 18.42 2.91
C PRO A 118 -10.45 19.02 2.14
N GLU A 119 -10.60 20.25 1.61
CA GLU A 119 -9.56 20.97 0.89
C GLU A 119 -8.39 21.34 1.82
N GLN A 120 -8.67 21.81 3.03
CA GLN A 120 -7.64 22.12 4.03
C GLN A 120 -6.91 20.85 4.47
N SER A 121 -7.65 19.75 4.69
CA SER A 121 -7.05 18.45 5.01
C SER A 121 -6.15 17.94 3.87
N LYS A 122 -6.56 18.14 2.61
CA LYS A 122 -5.78 17.83 1.41
C LYS A 122 -4.46 18.60 1.39
N GLU A 123 -4.50 19.92 1.52
CA GLU A 123 -3.28 20.74 1.46
C GLU A 123 -2.34 20.47 2.63
N ALA A 124 -2.87 20.20 3.83
CA ALA A 124 -2.06 19.90 5.01
C ALA A 124 -1.28 18.59 4.90
N ILE A 125 -1.82 17.58 4.20
CA ILE A 125 -1.17 16.26 4.11
C ILE A 125 -0.16 16.15 2.95
N ILE A 126 -0.29 16.98 1.89
CA ILE A 126 0.57 16.95 0.69
C ILE A 126 2.07 16.97 1.03
N PRO A 127 2.59 17.83 1.93
CA PRO A 127 4.02 17.87 2.25
C PRO A 127 4.59 16.59 2.87
N PHE A 128 3.74 15.71 3.37
CA PHE A 128 4.12 14.42 3.96
C PHE A 128 3.96 13.25 2.99
N LEU A 129 3.22 13.46 1.89
CA LEU A 129 2.94 12.43 0.90
C LEU A 129 3.92 12.42 -0.27
N TYR A 130 4.38 13.59 -0.70
CA TYR A 130 5.17 13.75 -1.92
C TYR A 130 6.55 14.33 -1.63
N ASP A 131 7.51 14.02 -2.50
CA ASP A 131 8.81 14.68 -2.50
C ASP A 131 8.62 16.15 -2.93
N PRO A 132 9.35 17.11 -2.34
CA PRO A 132 9.22 18.53 -2.70
C PRO A 132 9.51 18.84 -4.18
N ALA A 133 10.28 17.99 -4.86
CA ALA A 133 10.58 18.14 -6.29
C ALA A 133 9.49 17.60 -7.21
N THR A 134 8.42 16.99 -6.66
CA THR A 134 7.33 16.43 -7.47
C THR A 134 6.51 17.55 -8.14
N PRO A 135 6.34 17.51 -9.47
CA PRO A 135 5.54 18.50 -10.18
C PRO A 135 4.11 18.62 -9.62
N ARG A 136 3.66 19.84 -9.36
CA ARG A 136 2.35 20.12 -8.77
C ARG A 136 1.22 19.50 -9.57
N GLU A 137 1.33 19.48 -10.89
CA GLU A 137 0.33 18.90 -11.80
C GLU A 137 0.09 17.42 -11.51
N ARG A 138 1.15 16.66 -11.18
CA ARG A 138 1.03 15.23 -10.82
C ARG A 138 0.34 15.05 -9.48
N ILE A 139 0.62 15.94 -8.52
CA ILE A 139 -0.04 15.94 -7.22
C ILE A 139 -1.54 16.24 -7.40
N ASP A 140 -1.86 17.26 -8.20
CA ASP A 140 -3.25 17.66 -8.46
C ASP A 140 -4.05 16.55 -9.17
N GLU A 141 -3.45 15.81 -10.12
CA GLU A 141 -4.07 14.64 -10.73
C GLU A 141 -4.44 13.57 -9.67
N ASP A 142 -3.55 13.25 -8.76
CA ASP A 142 -3.80 12.30 -7.69
C ASP A 142 -4.89 12.83 -6.74
N MET A 143 -4.85 14.12 -6.41
CA MET A 143 -5.82 14.75 -5.51
C MET A 143 -7.22 14.82 -6.11
N VAL A 144 -7.36 15.03 -7.42
CA VAL A 144 -8.65 14.93 -8.10
C VAL A 144 -9.29 13.56 -7.91
N ILE A 145 -8.49 12.50 -8.08
CA ILE A 145 -8.97 11.12 -7.86
C ILE A 145 -9.36 10.91 -6.40
N ARG A 146 -8.48 11.31 -5.48
CA ARG A 146 -8.71 11.17 -4.04
C ARG A 146 -9.98 11.88 -3.59
N MET A 147 -10.18 13.15 -4.00
CA MET A 147 -11.33 13.95 -3.59
C MET A 147 -12.64 13.44 -4.16
N LYS A 148 -12.63 12.94 -5.40
CA LYS A 148 -13.81 12.33 -6.02
C LYS A 148 -14.36 11.15 -5.21
N TRP A 149 -13.48 10.38 -4.58
CA TRP A 149 -13.81 9.15 -3.85
C TRP A 149 -13.44 9.26 -2.35
N TYR A 150 -13.46 10.48 -1.83
CA TYR A 150 -13.12 10.71 -0.43
C TYR A 150 -14.09 9.95 0.47
N PRO A 151 -13.60 9.20 1.49
CA PRO A 151 -14.45 8.39 2.34
C PRO A 151 -15.38 9.24 3.21
N THR A 152 -16.49 8.65 3.63
CA THR A 152 -17.30 9.21 4.71
C THR A 152 -16.48 9.26 6.01
N PRO A 153 -16.83 10.11 6.99
CA PRO A 153 -16.17 10.10 8.30
C PRO A 153 -16.14 8.72 8.95
N GLN A 154 -17.23 7.96 8.84
CA GLN A 154 -17.33 6.58 9.34
C GLN A 154 -16.34 5.64 8.66
N GLY A 155 -16.26 5.68 7.32
CA GLY A 155 -15.34 4.82 6.55
C GLY A 155 -13.87 5.17 6.87
N TYR A 156 -13.55 6.46 6.96
CA TYR A 156 -12.22 6.91 7.32
C TYR A 156 -11.82 6.44 8.73
N MET A 157 -12.68 6.65 9.73
CA MET A 157 -12.41 6.28 11.11
C MET A 157 -12.33 4.76 11.29
N GLY A 158 -13.17 4.00 10.58
CA GLY A 158 -13.11 2.54 10.59
C GLY A 158 -11.76 2.01 10.13
N GLN A 159 -11.22 2.55 9.03
CA GLN A 159 -9.88 2.22 8.52
C GLN A 159 -8.76 2.68 9.46
N LEU A 160 -8.82 3.92 9.95
CA LEU A 160 -7.79 4.51 10.81
C LEU A 160 -7.65 3.73 12.13
N GLN A 161 -8.76 3.36 12.76
CA GLN A 161 -8.75 2.54 13.97
C GLN A 161 -8.14 1.15 13.72
N GLY A 162 -8.39 0.57 12.54
CA GLY A 162 -7.78 -0.70 12.14
C GLY A 162 -6.26 -0.62 12.05
N ILE A 163 -5.71 0.50 11.57
CA ILE A 163 -4.27 0.73 11.49
C ILE A 163 -3.64 0.75 12.88
N PHE A 164 -4.19 1.53 13.81
CA PHE A 164 -3.61 1.69 15.14
C PHE A 164 -3.72 0.43 16.01
N GLY A 165 -4.68 -0.43 15.75
CA GLY A 165 -4.88 -1.69 16.48
C GLY A 165 -4.10 -2.88 15.94
N TRP A 166 -3.23 -2.70 14.92
CA TRP A 166 -2.59 -3.81 14.22
C TRP A 166 -1.07 -3.81 14.38
N GLU A 167 -0.52 -5.03 14.49
CA GLU A 167 0.91 -5.31 14.38
C GLU A 167 1.18 -6.67 13.74
N ALA A 168 2.29 -6.77 13.02
CA ALA A 168 2.82 -8.02 12.46
C ALA A 168 4.32 -8.17 12.70
N SER A 169 4.96 -7.24 13.41
CA SER A 169 6.41 -7.24 13.59
C SER A 169 6.94 -8.55 14.18
N SER A 170 6.20 -9.17 15.11
CA SER A 170 6.54 -10.47 15.70
C SER A 170 6.30 -11.68 14.77
N ARG A 171 5.59 -11.49 13.65
CA ARG A 171 5.14 -12.56 12.74
C ARG A 171 5.76 -12.48 11.35
N LEU A 172 6.53 -11.43 11.02
CA LEU A 172 7.08 -11.20 9.69
C LEU A 172 7.96 -12.36 9.19
N ALA A 173 8.69 -13.03 10.09
CA ALA A 173 9.50 -14.19 9.76
C ALA A 173 8.68 -15.40 9.23
N GLN A 174 7.36 -15.39 9.42
CA GLN A 174 6.46 -16.44 8.91
C GLN A 174 6.04 -16.20 7.45
N ILE A 175 6.31 -15.03 6.90
CA ILE A 175 6.03 -14.72 5.49
C ILE A 175 7.07 -15.43 4.62
N THR A 176 6.65 -16.47 3.92
CA THR A 176 7.53 -17.31 3.08
C THR A 176 7.52 -16.89 1.60
N ALA A 177 6.56 -16.07 1.18
CA ALA A 177 6.47 -15.61 -0.20
C ALA A 177 7.66 -14.71 -0.57
N PRO A 178 8.24 -14.83 -1.78
CA PRO A 178 9.23 -13.87 -2.26
C PRO A 178 8.71 -12.45 -2.10
N THR A 179 9.47 -11.57 -1.43
CA THR A 179 8.99 -10.25 -1.04
C THR A 179 9.88 -9.13 -1.57
N LEU A 180 9.25 -8.10 -2.16
CA LEU A 180 9.85 -6.81 -2.44
C LEU A 180 9.31 -5.78 -1.45
N VAL A 181 10.19 -5.14 -0.71
CA VAL A 181 9.88 -3.94 0.07
C VAL A 181 10.38 -2.73 -0.72
N ILE A 182 9.47 -1.84 -1.10
CA ILE A 182 9.77 -0.66 -1.91
C ILE A 182 9.28 0.61 -1.21
N HIS A 183 10.12 1.63 -1.10
CA HIS A 183 9.83 2.80 -0.28
C HIS A 183 10.49 4.05 -0.82
N GLY A 184 9.84 5.21 -0.71
CA GLY A 184 10.45 6.49 -1.02
C GLY A 184 11.43 6.92 0.07
N GLN A 185 12.62 7.42 -0.31
CA GLN A 185 13.63 7.87 0.66
C GLN A 185 13.20 9.12 1.44
N SER A 186 12.34 9.95 0.83
CA SER A 186 11.84 11.20 1.42
C SER A 186 10.46 11.02 2.10
N ASP A 187 10.00 9.78 2.36
CA ASP A 187 8.70 9.52 2.98
C ASP A 187 8.68 10.06 4.43
N ARG A 188 7.84 11.07 4.65
CA ARG A 188 7.66 11.73 5.93
C ARG A 188 6.42 11.25 6.68
N LEU A 189 5.53 10.50 6.01
CA LEU A 189 4.34 9.93 6.61
C LEU A 189 4.62 8.55 7.23
N VAL A 190 5.33 7.68 6.51
CA VAL A 190 5.83 6.42 7.03
C VAL A 190 7.34 6.40 6.83
N PRO A 191 8.14 6.69 7.87
CA PRO A 191 9.59 6.79 7.73
C PRO A 191 10.22 5.54 7.08
N PRO A 192 11.18 5.69 6.14
CA PRO A 192 11.75 4.57 5.37
C PRO A 192 12.54 3.57 6.23
N THR A 193 12.85 3.91 7.48
CA THR A 193 13.37 2.96 8.47
C THR A 193 12.43 1.76 8.65
N ASN A 194 11.10 1.96 8.57
CA ASN A 194 10.14 0.85 8.63
C ASN A 194 10.34 -0.17 7.50
N ALA A 195 10.69 0.29 6.30
CA ALA A 195 10.99 -0.61 5.19
C ALA A 195 12.22 -1.49 5.45
N ARG A 196 13.26 -0.93 6.11
CA ARG A 196 14.44 -1.70 6.52
C ARG A 196 14.07 -2.77 7.56
N LEU A 197 13.31 -2.37 8.59
CA LEU A 197 12.84 -3.29 9.64
C LEU A 197 12.01 -4.45 9.07
N ILE A 198 11.15 -4.18 8.08
CA ILE A 198 10.38 -5.23 7.40
C ILE A 198 11.30 -6.14 6.58
N ALA A 199 12.20 -5.56 5.80
CA ALA A 199 13.08 -6.32 4.93
C ALA A 199 14.10 -7.18 5.69
N GLU A 200 14.52 -6.76 6.88
CA GLU A 200 15.39 -7.53 7.77
C GLU A 200 14.71 -8.74 8.40
N GLN A 201 13.38 -8.68 8.59
CA GLN A 201 12.62 -9.71 9.28
C GLN A 201 11.95 -10.72 8.33
N ILE A 202 11.59 -10.32 7.12
CA ILE A 202 11.01 -11.25 6.12
C ILE A 202 12.15 -12.00 5.43
N PRO A 203 12.19 -13.34 5.48
CA PRO A 203 13.25 -14.13 4.86
C PRO A 203 13.42 -13.81 3.36
N ASN A 204 14.65 -13.49 2.96
CA ASN A 204 15.04 -13.21 1.57
C ASN A 204 14.28 -12.03 0.93
N ALA A 205 13.76 -11.09 1.71
CA ALA A 205 13.12 -9.90 1.17
C ALA A 205 14.14 -9.00 0.46
N LYS A 206 13.76 -8.48 -0.70
CA LYS A 206 14.50 -7.46 -1.43
C LYS A 206 14.04 -6.08 -1.00
N LEU A 207 14.97 -5.22 -0.58
CA LEU A 207 14.69 -3.81 -0.27
C LEU A 207 15.09 -2.91 -1.45
N VAL A 208 14.19 -2.01 -1.85
CA VAL A 208 14.45 -0.95 -2.81
C VAL A 208 13.99 0.39 -2.23
N LEU A 209 14.91 1.31 -2.05
CA LEU A 209 14.62 2.69 -1.66
C LEU A 209 14.71 3.59 -2.90
N ILE A 210 13.63 4.30 -3.19
CA ILE A 210 13.53 5.19 -4.37
C ILE A 210 14.01 6.59 -3.97
N PRO A 211 15.13 7.09 -4.54
CA PRO A 211 15.61 8.45 -4.29
C PRO A 211 14.58 9.48 -4.80
N HIS A 212 14.52 10.65 -4.14
CA HIS A 212 13.62 11.75 -4.52
C HIS A 212 12.15 11.30 -4.64
N ALA A 213 11.71 10.46 -3.70
CA ALA A 213 10.34 9.99 -3.62
C ALA A 213 9.86 9.98 -2.16
N GLY A 214 8.65 10.47 -1.93
CA GLY A 214 7.95 10.44 -0.65
C GLY A 214 7.06 9.19 -0.52
N HIS A 215 5.95 9.36 0.16
CA HIS A 215 4.98 8.28 0.44
C HIS A 215 4.32 7.74 -0.84
N ILE A 216 4.01 8.61 -1.79
CA ILE A 216 3.42 8.24 -3.08
C ILE A 216 4.51 8.10 -4.15
N PHE A 217 5.50 7.25 -3.87
CA PHE A 217 6.69 7.07 -4.69
C PHE A 217 6.42 6.78 -6.18
N ALA A 218 5.27 6.18 -6.50
CA ALA A 218 4.88 5.89 -7.89
C ALA A 218 4.42 7.14 -8.65
N THR A 219 4.07 8.22 -7.96
CA THR A 219 3.80 9.54 -8.56
C THR A 219 5.08 10.36 -8.66
N ASP A 220 5.90 10.32 -7.62
CA ASP A 220 7.15 11.07 -7.57
C ASP A 220 8.15 10.55 -8.62
N GLN A 221 8.40 9.24 -8.61
CA GLN A 221 9.39 8.57 -9.45
C GLN A 221 8.80 7.36 -10.21
N PRO A 222 7.83 7.55 -11.11
CA PRO A 222 7.09 6.46 -11.73
C PRO A 222 7.99 5.48 -12.50
N ALA A 223 8.99 5.96 -13.21
CA ALA A 223 9.88 5.12 -14.00
C ALA A 223 10.73 4.19 -13.11
N ALA A 224 11.30 4.72 -12.03
CA ALA A 224 12.12 3.96 -11.09
C ALA A 224 11.27 2.94 -10.32
N ALA A 225 10.08 3.36 -9.85
CA ALA A 225 9.16 2.50 -9.13
C ALA A 225 8.68 1.32 -9.98
N HIS A 226 8.20 1.60 -11.20
CA HIS A 226 7.70 0.55 -12.08
C HIS A 226 8.80 -0.39 -12.56
N ARG A 227 10.00 0.10 -12.83
CA ARG A 227 11.15 -0.75 -13.17
C ARG A 227 11.46 -1.73 -12.04
N ALA A 228 11.59 -1.26 -10.81
CA ALA A 228 11.88 -2.12 -9.65
C ALA A 228 10.80 -3.20 -9.45
N ILE A 229 9.52 -2.84 -9.60
CA ILE A 229 8.40 -3.76 -9.48
C ILE A 229 8.42 -4.80 -10.61
N LEU A 230 8.61 -4.38 -11.86
CA LEU A 230 8.61 -5.29 -13.01
C LEU A 230 9.80 -6.23 -12.99
N GLU A 231 11.00 -5.75 -12.66
CA GLU A 231 12.21 -6.59 -12.49
C GLU A 231 12.00 -7.64 -11.40
N PHE A 232 11.39 -7.27 -10.26
CA PHE A 232 11.07 -8.23 -9.22
C PHE A 232 10.06 -9.27 -9.69
N LEU A 233 8.97 -8.87 -10.32
CA LEU A 233 7.93 -9.78 -10.79
C LEU A 233 8.41 -10.72 -11.90
N ALA A 234 9.30 -10.27 -12.77
CA ALA A 234 9.82 -11.06 -13.88
C ALA A 234 10.55 -12.33 -13.44
N VAL A 235 11.26 -12.27 -12.30
CA VAL A 235 11.98 -13.43 -11.75
C VAL A 235 11.08 -14.39 -10.96
N GLN A 236 9.83 -13.97 -10.68
CA GLN A 236 8.83 -14.80 -9.99
C GLN A 236 7.92 -15.58 -10.95
N GLN A 237 8.05 -15.35 -12.25
CA GLN A 237 7.33 -16.16 -13.24
C GLN A 237 8.00 -17.54 -13.36
N PRO A 238 7.24 -18.66 -13.46
CA PRO A 238 7.83 -19.92 -13.87
C PRO A 238 8.52 -19.68 -15.22
N ARG A 239 9.81 -20.02 -15.31
CA ARG A 239 10.48 -20.03 -16.63
C ARG A 239 9.61 -20.87 -17.56
N ALA A 240 9.17 -20.32 -18.68
CA ALA A 240 8.55 -21.11 -19.72
C ALA A 240 9.51 -22.26 -20.02
N GLN A 241 9.05 -23.51 -19.79
CA GLN A 241 9.82 -24.67 -20.22
C GLN A 241 9.97 -24.54 -21.72
N THR A 242 11.18 -24.23 -22.18
CA THR A 242 11.53 -24.34 -23.58
C THR A 242 11.36 -25.83 -23.91
N GLN A 243 10.25 -26.18 -24.57
CA GLN A 243 10.13 -27.50 -25.16
C GLN A 243 11.23 -27.59 -26.23
N VAL A 244 12.24 -28.41 -25.97
CA VAL A 244 13.27 -28.85 -26.91
C VAL A 244 12.66 -29.96 -27.77
#